data_9cb3f3794e3ed9358ddebf08eb5a01d8
#
_entry.id   9cb3f3794e3ed9358ddebf08eb5a01d8
#
_cell.length_a   1.000
_cell.length_b   1.000
_cell.length_c   1.000
_cell.angle_alpha   90.00
_cell.angle_beta   90.00
_cell.angle_gamma   90.00
#
_symmetry.space_group_name_H-M   'P 1'
#
loop_
_entity.id
_entity.type
_entity.pdbx_description
1 polymer ?
#
loop_
_entity_poly.entity_id
_entity_poly.type
_entity_poly.pdbx_seq_one_letter_code
_entity_poly.pdbx_strand_id
1 'polypeptide(L)'
;MKKNFFITIFFIFLSFVLPGKSYSYSSDPKQFISEIVDEAKKVLVDSNSKEFKTKKLSEMALKTVDIKGVAYYSLGNYRKELNDEQLKEYLVLFEKYFLKSFTSRLTDYSDPKIEVRSTEVLNPKYTIVKSLLLATDKKPEVNIEWRVYTKNPDKPLIRDLIIEGLSLARTQKEEFASVIESNNGDVTKLFITLKEFVAK
;
A
#
# COMPACT_ATOMS: atom_id res chain seq x y z
N MET A 1 12.00 -44.77 63.46
CA MET A 1 11.71 -44.68 62.01
C MET A 1 11.09 -43.32 61.74
N LYS A 2 11.87 -42.37 61.19
CA LYS A 2 11.40 -41.04 60.84
C LYS A 2 11.11 -41.00 59.33
N LYS A 3 9.83 -40.81 58.91
CA LYS A 3 9.42 -40.60 57.54
C LYS A 3 9.62 -39.12 57.17
N ASN A 4 10.55 -38.88 56.29
CA ASN A 4 10.72 -37.55 55.67
C ASN A 4 9.65 -37.39 54.59
N PHE A 5 8.80 -36.35 54.78
CA PHE A 5 7.78 -35.93 53.83
C PHE A 5 8.40 -34.85 52.92
N PHE A 6 8.75 -35.19 51.71
CA PHE A 6 9.24 -34.26 50.70
C PHE A 6 8.02 -33.59 50.04
N ILE A 7 7.79 -32.31 50.34
CA ILE A 7 6.81 -31.49 49.62
C ILE A 7 7.49 -30.91 48.37
N THR A 8 7.13 -31.45 47.21
CA THR A 8 7.55 -30.91 45.92
C THR A 8 6.61 -29.76 45.54
N ILE A 9 7.07 -28.52 45.71
CA ILE A 9 6.34 -27.34 45.23
C ILE A 9 6.52 -27.24 43.73
N PHE A 10 5.46 -27.55 42.99
CA PHE A 10 5.38 -27.38 41.52
C PHE A 10 5.06 -25.92 41.22
N PHE A 11 6.10 -25.15 40.88
CA PHE A 11 5.95 -23.75 40.43
C PHE A 11 5.36 -23.73 39.01
N ILE A 12 4.05 -23.52 38.89
CA ILE A 12 3.39 -23.29 37.61
C ILE A 12 3.76 -21.86 37.18
N PHE A 13 4.75 -21.75 36.28
CA PHE A 13 5.09 -20.51 35.61
C PHE A 13 3.97 -20.20 34.58
N LEU A 14 2.93 -19.51 35.02
CA LEU A 14 1.87 -19.01 34.16
C LEU A 14 2.45 -17.89 33.29
N SER A 15 2.96 -18.23 32.10
CA SER A 15 3.43 -17.27 31.10
C SER A 15 2.24 -16.41 30.66
N PHE A 16 2.13 -15.23 31.23
CA PHE A 16 1.17 -14.22 30.81
C PHE A 16 1.62 -13.72 29.43
N VAL A 17 1.15 -14.40 28.35
CA VAL A 17 1.28 -13.88 26.99
C VAL A 17 0.36 -12.67 26.90
N LEU A 18 0.94 -11.49 27.11
CA LEU A 18 0.23 -10.24 26.81
C LEU A 18 -0.06 -10.24 25.31
N PRO A 19 -1.33 -10.13 24.88
CA PRO A 19 -1.64 -9.98 23.48
C PRO A 19 -0.97 -8.70 23.00
N GLY A 20 0.03 -8.82 22.15
CA GLY A 20 0.64 -7.66 21.49
C GLY A 20 -0.49 -6.89 20.81
N LYS A 21 -0.65 -5.60 21.12
CA LYS A 21 -1.61 -4.74 20.43
C LYS A 21 -1.23 -4.75 18.95
N SER A 22 -1.97 -5.53 18.14
CA SER A 22 -1.92 -5.40 16.69
C SER A 22 -2.41 -3.99 16.38
N TYR A 23 -1.50 -3.14 15.92
CA TYR A 23 -1.86 -1.81 15.46
C TYR A 23 -2.70 -1.99 14.18
N SER A 24 -3.98 -1.66 14.27
CA SER A 24 -4.90 -1.63 13.14
C SER A 24 -5.22 -0.18 12.83
N TYR A 25 -5.17 0.19 11.57
CA TYR A 25 -5.61 1.52 11.12
C TYR A 25 -7.10 1.71 11.38
N SER A 26 -7.53 2.98 11.49
CA SER A 26 -8.93 3.35 11.70
C SER A 26 -9.84 2.83 10.59
N SER A 27 -11.07 2.48 10.95
CA SER A 27 -12.14 2.17 10.01
C SER A 27 -12.78 3.42 9.36
N ASP A 28 -12.64 4.59 9.98
CA ASP A 28 -13.05 5.87 9.39
C ASP A 28 -12.08 6.26 8.25
N PRO A 29 -12.56 6.48 7.00
CA PRO A 29 -11.68 6.76 5.87
C PRO A 29 -10.80 7.99 6.03
N LYS A 30 -11.30 9.06 6.68
CA LYS A 30 -10.50 10.27 6.90
C LYS A 30 -9.38 10.02 7.89
N GLN A 31 -9.72 9.40 9.01
CA GLN A 31 -8.73 9.06 10.04
C GLN A 31 -7.73 8.03 9.51
N PHE A 32 -8.18 7.03 8.75
CA PHE A 32 -7.34 6.05 8.06
C PHE A 32 -6.25 6.73 7.21
N ILE A 33 -6.62 7.69 6.36
CA ILE A 33 -5.64 8.43 5.56
C ILE A 33 -4.76 9.33 6.41
N SER A 34 -5.30 9.97 7.47
CA SER A 34 -4.49 10.78 8.39
C SER A 34 -3.41 9.96 9.08
N GLU A 35 -3.75 8.76 9.57
CA GLU A 35 -2.80 7.85 10.19
C GLU A 35 -1.69 7.38 9.24
N ILE A 36 -2.05 7.08 7.97
CA ILE A 36 -1.09 6.72 6.93
C ILE A 36 -0.13 7.88 6.61
N VAL A 37 -0.67 9.09 6.46
CA VAL A 37 0.13 10.29 6.18
C VAL A 37 1.11 10.56 7.33
N ASP A 38 0.65 10.47 8.57
CA ASP A 38 1.49 10.69 9.76
C ASP A 38 2.58 9.61 9.89
N GLU A 39 2.25 8.34 9.62
CA GLU A 39 3.22 7.24 9.64
C GLU A 39 4.26 7.39 8.53
N ALA A 40 3.82 7.70 7.30
CA ALA A 40 4.71 7.93 6.18
C ALA A 40 5.65 9.12 6.46
N LYS A 41 5.13 10.22 7.00
CA LYS A 41 5.93 11.38 7.39
C LYS A 41 7.00 11.00 8.40
N LYS A 42 6.66 10.27 9.47
CA LYS A 42 7.63 9.81 10.48
C LYS A 42 8.76 8.99 9.84
N VAL A 43 8.43 8.09 8.90
CA VAL A 43 9.44 7.30 8.18
C VAL A 43 10.32 8.18 7.30
N LEU A 44 9.75 9.18 6.61
CA LEU A 44 10.48 10.02 5.65
C LEU A 44 11.44 10.99 6.35
N VAL A 45 11.06 11.57 7.50
CA VAL A 45 11.91 12.51 8.26
C VAL A 45 12.96 11.80 9.13
N ASP A 46 12.84 10.49 9.33
CA ASP A 46 13.79 9.69 10.09
C ASP A 46 15.20 9.77 9.49
N SER A 47 16.23 9.71 10.33
CA SER A 47 17.64 9.75 9.89
C SER A 47 18.19 8.43 9.37
N ASN A 48 17.39 7.36 9.40
CA ASN A 48 17.77 6.03 8.92
C ASN A 48 18.04 5.99 7.41
N SER A 49 18.70 4.91 6.97
CA SER A 49 19.08 4.71 5.57
C SER A 49 17.88 4.66 4.63
N LYS A 50 18.11 4.89 3.34
CA LYS A 50 17.09 4.79 2.28
C LYS A 50 16.46 3.39 2.25
N GLU A 51 17.26 2.35 2.47
CA GLU A 51 16.82 0.95 2.51
C GLU A 51 15.83 0.71 3.66
N PHE A 52 16.11 1.27 4.84
CA PHE A 52 15.21 1.20 5.99
C PHE A 52 13.88 1.88 5.67
N LYS A 53 13.92 3.11 5.13
CA LYS A 53 12.72 3.85 4.72
C LYS A 53 11.92 3.08 3.68
N THR A 54 12.57 2.56 2.64
CA THR A 54 11.96 1.74 1.59
C THR A 54 11.24 0.53 2.19
N LYS A 55 11.89 -0.20 3.10
CA LYS A 55 11.28 -1.35 3.78
C LYS A 55 10.05 -0.94 4.56
N LYS A 56 10.12 0.12 5.36
CA LYS A 56 8.99 0.60 6.18
C LYS A 56 7.80 1.08 5.34
N LEU A 57 8.07 1.84 4.28
CA LEU A 57 7.02 2.27 3.35
C LEU A 57 6.39 1.10 2.59
N SER A 58 7.17 0.07 2.24
CA SER A 58 6.63 -1.16 1.64
C SER A 58 5.72 -1.93 2.60
N GLU A 59 6.15 -2.10 3.86
CA GLU A 59 5.34 -2.75 4.91
C GLU A 59 4.01 -2.00 5.14
N MET A 60 4.04 -0.67 5.11
CA MET A 60 2.85 0.18 5.21
C MET A 60 1.93 -0.02 3.98
N ALA A 61 2.49 0.04 2.77
CA ALA A 61 1.71 -0.13 1.53
C ALA A 61 1.01 -1.50 1.47
N LEU A 62 1.69 -2.58 1.87
CA LEU A 62 1.12 -3.93 1.93
C LEU A 62 -0.09 -4.03 2.88
N LYS A 63 -0.18 -3.18 3.89
CA LYS A 63 -1.29 -3.15 4.86
C LYS A 63 -2.43 -2.25 4.43
N THR A 64 -2.14 -1.18 3.68
CA THR A 64 -3.06 -0.06 3.45
C THR A 64 -3.55 0.05 2.02
N VAL A 65 -2.88 -0.59 1.05
CA VAL A 65 -3.25 -0.55 -0.37
C VAL A 65 -3.81 -1.90 -0.81
N ASP A 66 -4.91 -1.90 -1.56
CA ASP A 66 -5.41 -3.09 -2.25
C ASP A 66 -4.59 -3.34 -3.53
N ILE A 67 -3.32 -3.73 -3.35
CA ILE A 67 -2.38 -3.93 -4.47
C ILE A 67 -2.94 -4.92 -5.49
N LYS A 68 -3.58 -5.99 -5.02
CA LYS A 68 -4.22 -6.98 -5.90
C LYS A 68 -5.38 -6.38 -6.71
N GLY A 69 -6.21 -5.55 -6.07
CA GLY A 69 -7.29 -4.85 -6.74
C GLY A 69 -6.78 -3.86 -7.79
N VAL A 70 -5.71 -3.12 -7.47
CA VAL A 70 -5.04 -2.22 -8.42
C VAL A 70 -4.41 -3.01 -9.58
N ALA A 71 -3.76 -4.15 -9.31
CA ALA A 71 -3.21 -5.03 -10.33
C ALA A 71 -4.27 -5.49 -11.33
N TYR A 72 -5.41 -6.00 -10.85
CA TYR A 72 -6.51 -6.41 -11.72
C TYR A 72 -7.08 -5.25 -12.55
N TYR A 73 -7.17 -4.06 -11.96
CA TYR A 73 -7.63 -2.88 -12.66
C TYR A 73 -6.66 -2.46 -13.76
N SER A 74 -5.36 -2.46 -13.48
CA SER A 74 -4.31 -2.04 -14.41
C SER A 74 -4.16 -3.01 -15.61
N LEU A 75 -4.40 -4.31 -15.41
CA LEU A 75 -4.40 -5.27 -16.50
C LEU A 75 -5.66 -5.17 -17.38
N GLY A 76 -6.76 -4.65 -16.82
CA GLY A 76 -8.01 -4.42 -17.56
C GLY A 76 -8.59 -5.71 -18.15
N ASN A 77 -8.96 -5.68 -19.44
CA ASN A 77 -9.57 -6.81 -20.14
C ASN A 77 -8.56 -7.93 -20.46
N TYR A 78 -7.28 -7.61 -20.60
CA TYR A 78 -6.22 -8.59 -20.87
C TYR A 78 -6.11 -9.68 -19.80
N ARG A 79 -6.61 -9.44 -18.58
CA ARG A 79 -6.67 -10.48 -17.53
C ARG A 79 -7.50 -11.71 -17.92
N LYS A 80 -8.43 -11.58 -18.93
CA LYS A 80 -9.27 -12.67 -19.40
C LYS A 80 -8.54 -13.59 -20.39
N GLU A 81 -7.41 -13.14 -20.90
CA GLU A 81 -6.57 -13.85 -21.85
C GLU A 81 -5.49 -14.69 -21.14
N LEU A 82 -5.31 -14.47 -19.83
CA LEU A 82 -4.34 -15.18 -19.01
C LEU A 82 -4.95 -16.43 -18.39
N ASN A 83 -4.18 -17.51 -18.40
CA ASN A 83 -4.46 -18.66 -17.55
C ASN A 83 -4.10 -18.38 -16.07
N ASP A 84 -4.47 -19.30 -15.18
CA ASP A 84 -4.29 -19.11 -13.73
C ASP A 84 -2.81 -18.95 -13.32
N GLU A 85 -1.89 -19.65 -13.98
CA GLU A 85 -0.45 -19.56 -13.70
C GLU A 85 0.10 -18.19 -14.11
N GLN A 86 -0.23 -17.75 -15.31
CA GLN A 86 0.15 -16.42 -15.82
C GLN A 86 -0.43 -15.31 -14.95
N LEU A 87 -1.69 -15.44 -14.54
CA LEU A 87 -2.31 -14.44 -13.66
C LEU A 87 -1.61 -14.39 -12.29
N LYS A 88 -1.23 -15.53 -11.74
CA LYS A 88 -0.47 -15.61 -10.49
C LYS A 88 0.92 -14.98 -10.64
N GLU A 89 1.62 -15.26 -11.75
CA GLU A 89 2.92 -14.65 -12.06
C GLU A 89 2.79 -13.12 -12.18
N TYR A 90 1.78 -12.64 -12.91
CA TYR A 90 1.51 -11.22 -13.06
C TYR A 90 1.30 -10.54 -11.70
N LEU A 91 0.49 -11.11 -10.81
CA LEU A 91 0.21 -10.52 -9.50
C LEU A 91 1.49 -10.37 -8.65
N VAL A 92 2.38 -11.37 -8.70
CA VAL A 92 3.68 -11.29 -8.00
C VAL A 92 4.58 -10.23 -8.60
N LEU A 93 4.63 -10.13 -9.93
CA LEU A 93 5.42 -9.12 -10.64
C LEU A 93 4.88 -7.71 -10.38
N PHE A 94 3.56 -7.55 -10.43
CA PHE A 94 2.91 -6.27 -10.17
C PHE A 94 3.16 -5.77 -8.74
N GLU A 95 3.06 -6.64 -7.74
CA GLU A 95 3.34 -6.26 -6.35
C GLU A 95 4.78 -5.73 -6.20
N LYS A 96 5.76 -6.43 -6.74
CA LYS A 96 7.17 -5.98 -6.72
C LYS A 96 7.36 -4.65 -7.46
N TYR A 97 6.78 -4.52 -8.63
CA TYR A 97 6.78 -3.30 -9.43
C TYR A 97 6.16 -2.14 -8.66
N PHE A 98 4.95 -2.35 -8.11
CA PHE A 98 4.22 -1.35 -7.35
C PHE A 98 5.04 -0.86 -6.14
N LEU A 99 5.54 -1.77 -5.31
CA LEU A 99 6.30 -1.42 -4.12
C LEU A 99 7.57 -0.65 -4.47
N LYS A 100 8.31 -1.08 -5.49
CA LYS A 100 9.50 -0.39 -5.95
C LYS A 100 9.20 1.01 -6.50
N SER A 101 8.20 1.15 -7.37
CA SER A 101 7.78 2.42 -7.95
C SER A 101 7.26 3.39 -6.87
N PHE A 102 6.44 2.89 -5.95
CA PHE A 102 5.87 3.66 -4.85
C PHE A 102 6.95 4.19 -3.90
N THR A 103 7.83 3.31 -3.42
CA THR A 103 8.83 3.70 -2.43
C THR A 103 9.91 4.60 -3.02
N SER A 104 10.33 4.39 -4.28
CA SER A 104 11.30 5.25 -4.92
C SER A 104 10.81 6.69 -5.04
N ARG A 105 9.53 6.89 -5.37
CA ARG A 105 8.92 8.23 -5.47
C ARG A 105 8.76 8.90 -4.11
N LEU A 106 8.38 8.16 -3.08
CA LEU A 106 8.19 8.72 -1.73
C LEU A 106 9.52 9.10 -1.06
N THR A 107 10.56 8.32 -1.22
CA THR A 107 11.87 8.58 -0.58
C THR A 107 12.56 9.83 -1.12
N ASP A 108 12.07 10.42 -2.21
CA ASP A 108 12.55 11.70 -2.74
C ASP A 108 11.98 12.92 -1.96
N TYR A 109 11.01 12.69 -1.06
CA TYR A 109 10.48 13.72 -0.17
C TYR A 109 11.14 13.62 1.20
N SER A 110 11.67 14.75 1.69
CA SER A 110 12.34 14.81 3.01
C SER A 110 11.41 15.21 4.15
N ASP A 111 10.42 16.09 3.91
CA ASP A 111 9.44 16.55 4.90
C ASP A 111 8.14 16.98 4.20
N PRO A 112 7.32 16.04 3.71
CA PRO A 112 6.05 16.38 3.09
C PRO A 112 5.05 16.86 4.13
N LYS A 113 4.42 18.01 3.87
CA LYS A 113 3.34 18.55 4.71
C LYS A 113 2.02 18.32 4.00
N ILE A 114 1.28 17.30 4.42
CA ILE A 114 -0.02 16.93 3.84
C ILE A 114 -1.11 17.21 4.87
N GLU A 115 -2.12 17.98 4.45
CA GLU A 115 -3.32 18.26 5.24
C GLU A 115 -4.48 17.42 4.72
N VAL A 116 -5.01 16.51 5.53
CA VAL A 116 -6.21 15.74 5.22
C VAL A 116 -7.44 16.59 5.56
N ARG A 117 -8.26 16.93 4.54
CA ARG A 117 -9.30 17.96 4.65
C ARG A 117 -10.70 17.38 4.81
N SER A 118 -11.20 16.72 3.79
CA SER A 118 -12.61 16.32 3.73
C SER A 118 -12.78 14.93 3.12
N THR A 119 -13.99 14.40 3.24
CA THR A 119 -14.42 13.14 2.62
C THR A 119 -15.64 13.35 1.76
N GLU A 120 -15.78 12.51 0.73
CA GLU A 120 -16.92 12.44 -0.16
C GLU A 120 -17.25 10.97 -0.43
N VAL A 121 -18.44 10.53 -0.06
CA VAL A 121 -18.91 9.17 -0.35
C VAL A 121 -19.36 9.10 -1.81
N LEU A 122 -18.57 8.40 -2.65
CA LEU A 122 -18.94 8.21 -4.06
C LEU A 122 -20.08 7.20 -4.25
N ASN A 123 -20.03 6.11 -3.49
CA ASN A 123 -21.02 5.03 -3.51
C ASN A 123 -20.75 4.09 -2.32
N PRO A 124 -21.57 3.04 -2.07
CA PRO A 124 -21.41 2.14 -0.92
C PRO A 124 -20.06 1.41 -0.83
N LYS A 125 -19.24 1.46 -1.88
CA LYS A 125 -17.95 0.75 -1.90
C LYS A 125 -16.76 1.69 -1.87
N TYR A 126 -16.94 2.99 -2.10
CA TYR A 126 -15.84 3.94 -2.25
C TYR A 126 -16.12 5.28 -1.60
N THR A 127 -15.14 5.74 -0.86
CA THR A 127 -15.05 7.10 -0.32
C THR A 127 -13.81 7.79 -0.87
N ILE A 128 -13.94 9.04 -1.29
CA ILE A 128 -12.80 9.90 -1.59
C ILE A 128 -12.42 10.65 -0.31
N VAL A 129 -11.15 10.61 0.02
CA VAL A 129 -10.56 11.49 1.04
C VAL A 129 -9.72 12.53 0.31
N LYS A 130 -10.00 13.81 0.55
CA LYS A 130 -9.31 14.94 -0.08
C LYS A 130 -8.22 15.47 0.84
N SER A 131 -7.04 15.70 0.30
CA SER A 131 -5.92 16.27 1.02
C SER A 131 -5.15 17.25 0.14
N LEU A 132 -4.33 18.09 0.77
CA LEU A 132 -3.46 19.07 0.12
C LEU A 132 -2.02 18.82 0.58
N LEU A 133 -1.13 18.57 -0.37
CA LEU A 133 0.31 18.71 -0.13
C LEU A 133 0.64 20.20 -0.21
N LEU A 134 1.10 20.76 0.90
CA LEU A 134 1.35 22.18 1.01
C LEU A 134 2.52 22.62 0.12
N ALA A 135 2.42 23.85 -0.39
CA ALA A 135 3.49 24.49 -1.14
C ALA A 135 4.78 24.57 -0.32
N THR A 136 5.89 24.55 -1.02
CA THR A 136 7.23 24.89 -0.50
C THR A 136 7.80 26.03 -1.31
N ASP A 137 8.94 26.60 -0.92
CA ASP A 137 9.62 27.66 -1.67
C ASP A 137 9.97 27.23 -3.12
N LYS A 138 9.99 25.92 -3.39
CA LYS A 138 10.40 25.35 -4.67
C LYS A 138 9.29 24.66 -5.46
N LYS A 139 8.17 24.35 -4.83
CA LYS A 139 7.07 23.58 -5.44
C LYS A 139 5.72 24.16 -5.05
N PRO A 140 4.75 24.25 -5.98
CA PRO A 140 3.38 24.66 -5.65
C PRO A 140 2.69 23.63 -4.77
N GLU A 141 1.55 24.01 -4.22
CA GLU A 141 0.66 23.06 -3.56
C GLU A 141 0.08 22.05 -4.57
N VAL A 142 -0.28 20.87 -4.08
CA VAL A 142 -0.80 19.77 -4.91
C VAL A 142 -2.03 19.15 -4.25
N ASN A 143 -3.14 19.11 -4.99
CA ASN A 143 -4.34 18.40 -4.55
C ASN A 143 -4.16 16.89 -4.71
N ILE A 144 -4.46 16.14 -3.65
CA ILE A 144 -4.38 14.68 -3.63
C ILE A 144 -5.73 14.14 -3.15
N GLU A 145 -6.35 13.31 -3.98
CA GLU A 145 -7.56 12.57 -3.62
C GLU A 145 -7.22 11.09 -3.50
N TRP A 146 -7.60 10.50 -2.38
CA TRP A 146 -7.40 9.10 -2.06
C TRP A 146 -8.71 8.36 -2.27
N ARG A 147 -8.75 7.45 -3.25
CA ARG A 147 -9.92 6.59 -3.44
C ARG A 147 -9.80 5.39 -2.52
N VAL A 148 -10.57 5.43 -1.45
CA VAL A 148 -10.59 4.41 -0.41
C VAL A 148 -11.72 3.42 -0.68
N TYR A 149 -11.41 2.13 -0.71
CA TYR A 149 -12.36 1.03 -0.83
C TYR A 149 -12.90 0.67 0.55
N THR A 150 -14.19 0.87 0.74
CA THR A 150 -14.90 0.78 2.02
C THR A 150 -15.96 -0.31 2.05
N LYS A 151 -15.93 -1.27 1.08
CA LYS A 151 -16.88 -2.39 1.08
C LYS A 151 -16.77 -3.25 2.35
N ASN A 152 -15.58 -3.42 2.90
CA ASN A 152 -15.35 -3.93 4.24
C ASN A 152 -15.09 -2.72 5.15
N PRO A 153 -16.05 -2.28 5.96
CA PRO A 153 -15.92 -1.10 6.79
C PRO A 153 -14.78 -1.23 7.84
N ASP A 154 -14.53 -2.45 8.32
CA ASP A 154 -13.50 -2.69 9.35
C ASP A 154 -12.07 -2.67 8.78
N LYS A 155 -11.93 -2.69 7.46
CA LYS A 155 -10.63 -2.74 6.78
C LYS A 155 -10.65 -1.93 5.49
N PRO A 156 -10.64 -0.59 5.56
CA PRO A 156 -10.51 0.25 4.38
C PRO A 156 -9.15 0.03 3.71
N LEU A 157 -9.12 0.14 2.38
CA LEU A 157 -7.90 0.00 1.58
C LEU A 157 -7.86 1.07 0.48
N ILE A 158 -6.70 1.64 0.22
CA ILE A 158 -6.48 2.56 -0.89
C ILE A 158 -6.50 1.77 -2.20
N ARG A 159 -7.24 2.25 -3.21
CA ARG A 159 -7.27 1.69 -4.57
C ARG A 159 -6.80 2.63 -5.66
N ASP A 160 -6.70 3.92 -5.36
CA ASP A 160 -6.20 4.90 -6.31
C ASP A 160 -5.73 6.16 -5.60
N LEU A 161 -4.78 6.84 -6.20
CA LEU A 161 -4.43 8.22 -5.90
C LEU A 161 -4.73 9.07 -7.13
N ILE A 162 -5.45 10.16 -6.93
CA ILE A 162 -5.76 11.14 -7.96
C ILE A 162 -4.98 12.41 -7.59
N ILE A 163 -4.02 12.77 -8.41
CA ILE A 163 -3.13 13.93 -8.20
C ILE A 163 -3.46 14.97 -9.26
N GLU A 164 -3.90 16.14 -8.84
CA GLU A 164 -4.35 17.21 -9.74
C GLU A 164 -5.34 16.70 -10.81
N GLY A 165 -6.29 15.84 -10.39
CA GLY A 165 -7.30 15.24 -11.27
C GLY A 165 -6.81 14.03 -12.08
N LEU A 166 -5.52 13.68 -12.05
CA LEU A 166 -4.96 12.55 -12.77
C LEU A 166 -4.97 11.28 -11.89
N SER A 167 -5.76 10.27 -12.25
CA SER A 167 -5.81 8.98 -11.58
C SER A 167 -4.56 8.15 -11.91
N LEU A 168 -3.76 7.81 -10.90
CA LEU A 168 -2.56 7.00 -11.09
C LEU A 168 -2.88 5.58 -11.53
N ALA A 169 -3.97 4.99 -11.00
CA ALA A 169 -4.39 3.65 -11.41
C ALA A 169 -4.86 3.61 -12.88
N ARG A 170 -5.53 4.68 -13.36
CA ARG A 170 -5.93 4.80 -14.77
C ARG A 170 -4.71 4.96 -15.67
N THR A 171 -3.80 5.85 -15.34
CA THR A 171 -2.54 6.05 -16.08
C THR A 171 -1.78 4.73 -16.19
N GLN A 172 -1.67 3.98 -15.10
CA GLN A 172 -0.99 2.69 -15.11
C GLN A 172 -1.67 1.69 -16.02
N LYS A 173 -3.02 1.68 -16.06
CA LYS A 173 -3.78 0.83 -16.98
C LYS A 173 -3.51 1.19 -18.44
N GLU A 174 -3.48 2.47 -18.75
CA GLU A 174 -3.21 2.98 -20.10
C GLU A 174 -1.77 2.66 -20.55
N GLU A 175 -0.79 2.82 -19.64
CA GLU A 175 0.61 2.43 -19.89
C GLU A 175 0.74 0.92 -20.19
N PHE A 176 0.09 0.08 -19.41
CA PHE A 176 0.14 -1.37 -19.60
C PHE A 176 -0.55 -1.79 -20.89
N ALA A 177 -1.69 -1.20 -21.20
CA ALA A 177 -2.37 -1.42 -22.49
C ALA A 177 -1.46 -1.02 -23.65
N SER A 178 -0.80 0.13 -23.59
CA SER A 178 0.13 0.59 -24.62
C SER A 178 1.30 -0.39 -24.84
N VAL A 179 1.88 -0.95 -23.77
CA VAL A 179 2.93 -1.97 -23.88
C VAL A 179 2.41 -3.22 -24.59
N ILE A 180 1.22 -3.69 -24.25
CA ILE A 180 0.63 -4.90 -24.84
C ILE A 180 0.28 -4.63 -26.31
N GLU A 181 -0.40 -3.53 -26.60
CA GLU A 181 -0.85 -3.19 -27.97
C GLU A 181 0.33 -2.95 -28.92
N SER A 182 1.39 -2.27 -28.46
CA SER A 182 2.61 -2.08 -29.27
C SER A 182 3.37 -3.38 -29.57
N ASN A 183 3.00 -4.47 -28.92
CA ASN A 183 3.54 -5.81 -29.13
C ASN A 183 2.47 -6.79 -29.65
N ASN A 184 1.56 -6.31 -30.52
CA ASN A 184 0.53 -7.11 -31.19
C ASN A 184 -0.43 -7.84 -30.22
N GLY A 185 -0.71 -7.28 -29.06
CA GLY A 185 -1.58 -7.87 -28.05
C GLY A 185 -0.90 -8.92 -27.16
N ASP A 186 0.41 -9.11 -27.28
CA ASP A 186 1.14 -10.11 -26.47
C ASP A 186 1.34 -9.63 -25.02
N VAL A 187 0.51 -10.13 -24.12
CA VAL A 187 0.56 -9.81 -22.69
C VAL A 187 1.88 -10.23 -22.03
N THR A 188 2.58 -11.23 -22.58
CA THR A 188 3.86 -11.70 -22.03
C THR A 188 4.96 -10.62 -22.11
N LYS A 189 4.86 -9.68 -23.04
CA LYS A 189 5.76 -8.54 -23.14
C LYS A 189 5.65 -7.59 -21.96
N LEU A 190 4.45 -7.42 -21.41
CA LEU A 190 4.28 -6.69 -20.15
C LEU A 190 5.04 -7.38 -19.01
N PHE A 191 5.01 -8.71 -18.92
CA PHE A 191 5.74 -9.45 -17.88
C PHE A 191 7.26 -9.23 -17.99
N ILE A 192 7.78 -9.22 -19.21
CA ILE A 192 9.19 -8.92 -19.46
C ILE A 192 9.52 -7.51 -18.98
N THR A 193 8.73 -6.51 -19.37
CA THR A 193 8.91 -5.11 -18.95
C THR A 193 8.88 -4.96 -17.43
N LEU A 194 7.94 -5.64 -16.75
CA LEU A 194 7.88 -5.61 -15.28
C LEU A 194 9.10 -6.28 -14.63
N LYS A 195 9.55 -7.42 -15.16
CA LYS A 195 10.78 -8.11 -14.68
C LYS A 195 12.00 -7.21 -14.81
N GLU A 196 12.17 -6.57 -15.96
CA GLU A 196 13.30 -5.65 -16.21
C GLU A 196 13.27 -4.44 -15.26
N PHE A 197 12.08 -3.87 -15.01
CA PHE A 197 11.94 -2.77 -14.06
C PHE A 197 12.30 -3.20 -12.63
N VAL A 198 11.86 -4.38 -12.21
CA VAL A 198 12.13 -4.89 -10.85
C VAL A 198 13.60 -5.24 -10.66
N ALA A 199 14.30 -5.67 -11.71
CA ALA A 199 15.71 -6.07 -11.66
C ALA A 199 16.71 -4.89 -11.57
N LYS A 200 16.32 -3.70 -12.06
CA LYS A 200 17.12 -2.45 -11.95
C LYS A 200 17.14 -1.92 -10.53
#